data_6dc5e79b21c4f8fb0d75a2771f5720a5
#
_entry.id   6dc5e79b21c4f8fb0d75a2771f5720a5
#
_cell.length_a   1.000
_cell.length_b   1.000
_cell.length_c   1.000
_cell.angle_alpha   90.00
_cell.angle_beta   90.00
_cell.angle_gamma   90.00
#
_symmetry.space_group_name_H-M   'P 1'
#
loop_
_entity.id
_entity.type
_entity.pdbx_description
1 polymer ?
#
loop_
_entity_poly.entity_id
_entity_poly.type
_entity_poly.pdbx_seq_one_letter_code
_entity_poly.pdbx_strand_id
1 'polypeptide(L)'
;MKSRAAVAFGPGQPLQIVEVDVAPPKKGEVLIKISHTGVCHTDAFTLSGDDPEGVFPAILGHEGAGVVVEVGEGVTSVKPGDHVIPLYTAECGECVFCKSGKSNLCISVRETQGRGVMPDGTTRFSYNGQPIYHYMGCSTFSEYTVVAEVSLAKINPEANHEHVCLLGCGVTTGIGAVHNTAKVQEGDSVAVFGLGGIGLAVVQAARQAKAGRIIVVDMNPDKFALAKEFGATDFLNPKDYDKPIQQVIVEMTGWGVDHSFECIGNVNVMRAALESAHRGWGQSVIIGVAGAGQEISTRPFQLVTGRKWLGSVFGGVKGRTQLPGMVEDAMNGKIQLEPFVTHTMGLDQINEAFDLMHEGKSIRTVIHYE
;
A
#
# COMPACT_ATOMS: atom_id res chain seq x y z
N MET A 1 6.85 -27.90 -6.22
CA MET A 1 7.33 -27.40 -7.53
C MET A 1 8.48 -26.42 -7.30
N LYS A 2 9.20 -26.03 -8.36
CA LYS A 2 10.25 -25.02 -8.30
C LYS A 2 9.70 -23.65 -8.72
N SER A 3 10.24 -22.58 -8.15
CA SER A 3 9.89 -21.18 -8.47
C SER A 3 11.14 -20.31 -8.35
N ARG A 4 11.36 -19.42 -9.32
CA ARG A 4 12.35 -18.35 -9.16
C ARG A 4 11.78 -17.31 -8.22
N ALA A 5 12.59 -16.88 -7.27
CA ALA A 5 12.16 -15.89 -6.27
C ALA A 5 13.34 -14.99 -5.87
N ALA A 6 13.00 -13.74 -5.50
CA ALA A 6 13.93 -12.83 -4.86
C ALA A 6 13.81 -12.98 -3.34
N VAL A 7 14.85 -13.56 -2.73
CA VAL A 7 14.88 -13.86 -1.30
C VAL A 7 15.72 -12.83 -0.55
N ALA A 8 15.16 -12.27 0.50
CA ALA A 8 15.85 -11.49 1.51
C ALA A 8 16.44 -12.45 2.55
N PHE A 9 17.75 -12.71 2.49
CA PHE A 9 18.41 -13.62 3.45
C PHE A 9 18.71 -12.96 4.80
N GLY A 10 18.75 -11.65 4.85
CA GLY A 10 18.98 -10.90 6.09
C GLY A 10 18.75 -9.40 5.89
N PRO A 11 18.59 -8.66 6.98
CA PRO A 11 18.36 -7.23 6.92
C PRO A 11 19.54 -6.48 6.27
N GLY A 12 19.24 -5.45 5.48
CA GLY A 12 20.22 -4.59 4.83
C GLY A 12 21.03 -5.27 3.72
N GLN A 13 20.67 -6.50 3.31
CA GLN A 13 21.35 -7.23 2.23
C GLN A 13 20.55 -7.12 0.93
N PRO A 14 21.22 -7.08 -0.23
CA PRO A 14 20.54 -7.20 -1.52
C PRO A 14 19.71 -8.49 -1.61
N LEU A 15 18.58 -8.42 -2.29
CA LEU A 15 17.78 -9.60 -2.63
C LEU A 15 18.58 -10.54 -3.53
N GLN A 16 18.50 -11.83 -3.26
CA GLN A 16 19.16 -12.87 -4.09
C GLN A 16 18.11 -13.62 -4.89
N ILE A 17 18.32 -13.71 -6.19
CA ILE A 17 17.47 -14.49 -7.08
C ILE A 17 17.90 -15.95 -7.01
N VAL A 18 17.01 -16.77 -6.45
CA VAL A 18 17.28 -18.21 -6.28
C VAL A 18 16.07 -19.04 -6.72
N GLU A 19 16.28 -20.32 -6.99
CA GLU A 19 15.21 -21.28 -7.23
C GLU A 19 14.79 -21.92 -5.90
N VAL A 20 13.61 -21.60 -5.44
CA VAL A 20 13.02 -22.12 -4.20
C VAL A 20 12.07 -23.29 -4.49
N ASP A 21 11.86 -24.16 -3.51
CA ASP A 21 10.80 -25.14 -3.53
C ASP A 21 9.50 -24.51 -3.00
N VAL A 22 8.39 -24.70 -3.74
CA VAL A 22 7.04 -24.28 -3.35
C VAL A 22 6.22 -25.53 -3.09
N ALA A 23 5.75 -25.69 -1.86
CA ALA A 23 4.84 -26.77 -1.47
C ALA A 23 3.43 -26.54 -2.04
N PRO A 24 2.64 -27.59 -2.27
CA PRO A 24 1.26 -27.46 -2.71
C PRO A 24 0.40 -26.73 -1.66
N PRO A 25 -0.71 -26.11 -2.09
CA PRO A 25 -1.63 -25.44 -1.16
C PRO A 25 -2.33 -26.47 -0.28
N LYS A 26 -2.42 -26.17 1.02
CA LYS A 26 -3.19 -26.96 1.98
C LYS A 26 -4.62 -26.46 2.10
N LYS A 27 -5.35 -26.96 3.08
CA LYS A 27 -6.75 -26.56 3.34
C LYS A 27 -6.89 -25.04 3.48
N GLY A 28 -7.79 -24.45 2.71
CA GLY A 28 -8.05 -23.01 2.71
C GLY A 28 -6.95 -22.15 2.07
N GLU A 29 -6.05 -22.75 1.30
CA GLU A 29 -4.94 -22.08 0.63
C GLU A 29 -5.05 -22.17 -0.88
N VAL A 30 -4.41 -21.25 -1.58
CA VAL A 30 -4.45 -21.11 -3.03
C VAL A 30 -3.04 -20.89 -3.56
N LEU A 31 -2.62 -21.70 -4.52
CA LEU A 31 -1.38 -21.49 -5.29
C LEU A 31 -1.66 -20.57 -6.47
N ILE A 32 -0.86 -19.53 -6.59
CA ILE A 32 -0.99 -18.49 -7.62
C ILE A 32 0.29 -18.40 -8.43
N LYS A 33 0.17 -18.32 -9.77
CA LYS A 33 1.24 -17.81 -10.63
C LYS A 33 1.14 -16.31 -10.69
N ILE A 34 2.11 -15.60 -10.13
CA ILE A 34 2.20 -14.14 -10.21
C ILE A 34 2.69 -13.76 -11.61
N SER A 35 2.04 -12.79 -12.21
CA SER A 35 2.44 -12.22 -13.50
C SER A 35 3.14 -10.86 -13.36
N HIS A 36 2.68 -10.03 -12.41
CA HIS A 36 3.24 -8.71 -12.15
C HIS A 36 3.20 -8.39 -10.67
N THR A 37 4.18 -7.63 -10.18
CA THR A 37 4.20 -7.14 -8.80
C THR A 37 4.89 -5.78 -8.72
N GLY A 38 4.29 -4.83 -7.97
CA GLY A 38 4.89 -3.54 -7.68
C GLY A 38 5.94 -3.64 -6.57
N VAL A 39 6.94 -2.76 -6.62
CA VAL A 39 7.94 -2.56 -5.56
C VAL A 39 7.50 -1.38 -4.70
N CYS A 40 7.37 -1.59 -3.40
CA CYS A 40 6.83 -0.63 -2.43
C CYS A 40 7.85 -0.24 -1.36
N HIS A 41 7.72 0.98 -0.80
CA HIS A 41 8.54 1.42 0.32
C HIS A 41 8.39 0.53 1.57
N THR A 42 7.26 -0.15 1.73
CA THR A 42 7.04 -1.10 2.83
C THR A 42 7.97 -2.32 2.70
N ASP A 43 8.23 -2.79 1.47
CA ASP A 43 9.22 -3.84 1.23
C ASP A 43 10.63 -3.38 1.61
N ALA A 44 10.99 -2.12 1.24
CA ALA A 44 12.27 -1.52 1.60
C ALA A 44 12.42 -1.32 3.11
N PHE A 45 11.36 -0.91 3.80
CA PHE A 45 11.33 -0.75 5.25
C PHE A 45 11.61 -2.09 5.96
N THR A 46 10.99 -3.19 5.50
CA THR A 46 11.29 -4.51 6.05
C THR A 46 12.71 -4.95 5.68
N LEU A 47 13.13 -4.76 4.42
CA LEU A 47 14.48 -5.15 3.97
C LEU A 47 15.60 -4.39 4.72
N SER A 48 15.38 -3.14 5.13
CA SER A 48 16.33 -2.38 5.93
C SER A 48 16.58 -2.95 7.33
N GLY A 49 15.61 -3.71 7.86
CA GLY A 49 15.62 -4.21 9.23
C GLY A 49 14.93 -3.30 10.26
N ASP A 50 14.35 -2.19 9.82
CA ASP A 50 13.63 -1.24 10.70
C ASP A 50 12.22 -1.72 11.04
N ASP A 51 11.72 -2.75 10.35
CA ASP A 51 10.42 -3.36 10.60
C ASP A 51 10.51 -4.35 11.79
N PRO A 52 9.83 -4.08 12.91
CA PRO A 52 9.87 -4.96 14.08
C PRO A 52 9.21 -6.34 13.86
N GLU A 53 8.40 -6.47 12.81
CA GLU A 53 7.78 -7.73 12.39
C GLU A 53 8.55 -8.42 11.25
N GLY A 54 9.64 -7.83 10.79
CA GLY A 54 10.48 -8.40 9.74
C GLY A 54 11.12 -9.71 10.18
N VAL A 55 10.90 -10.78 9.42
CA VAL A 55 11.51 -12.10 9.62
C VAL A 55 12.35 -12.49 8.41
N PHE A 56 13.47 -13.17 8.65
CA PHE A 56 14.41 -13.58 7.59
C PHE A 56 14.85 -15.04 7.80
N PRO A 57 15.16 -15.78 6.71
CA PRO A 57 15.03 -15.40 5.30
C PRO A 57 13.55 -15.35 4.86
N ALA A 58 13.20 -14.41 3.97
CA ALA A 58 11.83 -14.22 3.51
C ALA A 58 11.76 -13.88 2.02
N ILE A 59 10.62 -14.19 1.39
CA ILE A 59 10.24 -13.66 0.08
C ILE A 59 9.31 -12.48 0.33
N LEU A 60 9.77 -11.27 -0.03
CA LEU A 60 9.01 -10.02 0.12
C LEU A 60 7.98 -9.86 -1.01
N GLY A 61 7.44 -8.64 -1.17
CA GLY A 61 6.45 -8.30 -2.18
C GLY A 61 5.01 -8.52 -1.72
N HIS A 62 4.16 -7.51 -1.95
CA HIS A 62 2.77 -7.53 -1.53
C HIS A 62 1.82 -6.76 -2.48
N GLU A 63 2.33 -6.23 -3.59
CA GLU A 63 1.54 -5.55 -4.63
C GLU A 63 1.46 -6.43 -5.88
N GLY A 64 0.89 -7.64 -5.79
CA GLY A 64 0.89 -8.61 -6.88
C GLY A 64 -0.44 -8.77 -7.60
N ALA A 65 -0.39 -9.26 -8.84
CA ALA A 65 -1.53 -9.80 -9.57
C ALA A 65 -1.12 -11.08 -10.28
N GLY A 66 -2.02 -12.04 -10.38
CA GLY A 66 -1.72 -13.33 -10.97
C GLY A 66 -2.93 -14.19 -11.25
N VAL A 67 -2.69 -15.45 -11.54
CA VAL A 67 -3.71 -16.43 -11.90
C VAL A 67 -3.64 -17.62 -10.97
N VAL A 68 -4.78 -18.10 -10.50
CA VAL A 68 -4.91 -19.28 -9.65
C VAL A 68 -4.47 -20.52 -10.45
N VAL A 69 -3.55 -21.29 -9.89
CA VAL A 69 -3.04 -22.54 -10.48
C VAL A 69 -3.69 -23.76 -9.83
N GLU A 70 -3.75 -23.78 -8.50
CA GLU A 70 -4.26 -24.88 -7.71
C GLU A 70 -4.95 -24.34 -6.44
N VAL A 71 -5.97 -25.03 -5.98
CA VAL A 71 -6.68 -24.70 -4.74
C VAL A 71 -6.61 -25.86 -3.76
N GLY A 72 -6.41 -25.56 -2.49
CA GLY A 72 -6.46 -26.54 -1.41
C GLY A 72 -7.89 -26.94 -1.04
N GLU A 73 -7.99 -27.96 -0.20
CA GLU A 73 -9.28 -28.44 0.33
C GLU A 73 -10.08 -27.29 0.97
N GLY A 74 -11.37 -27.23 0.70
CA GLY A 74 -12.30 -26.28 1.32
C GLY A 74 -12.32 -24.89 0.69
N VAL A 75 -11.46 -24.60 -0.29
CA VAL A 75 -11.51 -23.34 -1.05
C VAL A 75 -12.74 -23.33 -1.96
N THR A 76 -13.52 -22.24 -1.87
CA THR A 76 -14.78 -22.10 -2.61
C THR A 76 -14.94 -20.82 -3.39
N SER A 77 -14.18 -19.76 -3.05
CA SER A 77 -14.32 -18.43 -3.66
C SER A 77 -13.57 -18.27 -4.97
N VAL A 78 -12.58 -19.12 -5.22
CA VAL A 78 -11.75 -19.10 -6.45
C VAL A 78 -11.49 -20.51 -6.95
N LYS A 79 -11.14 -20.63 -8.22
CA LYS A 79 -10.77 -21.90 -8.90
C LYS A 79 -9.58 -21.67 -9.84
N PRO A 80 -8.90 -22.74 -10.28
CA PRO A 80 -7.85 -22.63 -11.29
C PRO A 80 -8.32 -21.84 -12.52
N GLY A 81 -7.47 -20.91 -12.99
CA GLY A 81 -7.75 -19.98 -14.07
C GLY A 81 -8.40 -18.65 -13.66
N ASP A 82 -8.85 -18.49 -12.42
CA ASP A 82 -9.33 -17.19 -11.93
C ASP A 82 -8.17 -16.21 -11.75
N HIS A 83 -8.37 -14.94 -12.13
CA HIS A 83 -7.44 -13.85 -11.93
C HIS A 83 -7.65 -13.23 -10.54
N VAL A 84 -6.55 -12.96 -9.84
CA VAL A 84 -6.59 -12.57 -8.44
C VAL A 84 -5.51 -11.54 -8.09
N ILE A 85 -5.79 -10.77 -7.03
CA ILE A 85 -4.83 -9.92 -6.32
C ILE A 85 -4.69 -10.44 -4.90
N PRO A 86 -3.47 -10.85 -4.46
CA PRO A 86 -3.17 -11.12 -3.06
C PRO A 86 -3.33 -9.87 -2.20
N LEU A 87 -3.85 -10.04 -1.00
CA LEU A 87 -4.13 -8.96 -0.06
C LEU A 87 -3.37 -9.18 1.24
N TYR A 88 -2.61 -8.19 1.67
CA TYR A 88 -1.99 -8.22 2.99
C TYR A 88 -3.00 -7.98 4.12
N THR A 89 -4.19 -7.50 3.80
CA THR A 89 -5.34 -7.43 4.71
C THR A 89 -6.34 -8.51 4.33
N ALA A 90 -6.53 -9.51 5.20
CA ALA A 90 -7.55 -10.54 5.00
C ALA A 90 -8.97 -9.96 5.14
N GLU A 91 -9.97 -10.68 4.63
CA GLU A 91 -11.39 -10.42 4.88
C GLU A 91 -12.12 -11.74 5.07
N CYS A 92 -12.24 -12.21 6.31
CA CYS A 92 -12.89 -13.48 6.61
C CYS A 92 -14.44 -13.39 6.70
N GLY A 93 -14.99 -12.18 6.87
CA GLY A 93 -16.43 -11.95 7.04
C GLY A 93 -16.97 -12.27 8.45
N GLU A 94 -16.21 -12.95 9.31
CA GLU A 94 -16.73 -13.53 10.56
C GLU A 94 -16.17 -12.89 11.84
N CYS A 95 -14.94 -12.36 11.81
CA CYS A 95 -14.33 -11.76 12.99
C CYS A 95 -15.03 -10.45 13.40
N VAL A 96 -14.75 -9.96 14.60
CA VAL A 96 -15.36 -8.76 15.16
C VAL A 96 -15.18 -7.53 14.25
N PHE A 97 -14.02 -7.40 13.61
CA PHE A 97 -13.73 -6.27 12.72
C PHE A 97 -14.49 -6.40 11.40
N CYS A 98 -14.55 -7.59 10.78
CA CYS A 98 -15.34 -7.80 9.57
C CYS A 98 -16.82 -7.53 9.82
N LYS A 99 -17.39 -8.06 10.91
CA LYS A 99 -18.79 -7.84 11.31
C LYS A 99 -19.10 -6.36 11.61
N SER A 100 -18.13 -5.59 12.06
CA SER A 100 -18.28 -4.15 12.30
C SER A 100 -18.02 -3.28 11.05
N GLY A 101 -17.81 -3.91 9.88
CA GLY A 101 -17.53 -3.21 8.62
C GLY A 101 -16.11 -2.71 8.46
N LYS A 102 -15.16 -3.18 9.28
CA LYS A 102 -13.73 -2.80 9.28
C LYS A 102 -12.85 -3.96 8.86
N SER A 103 -13.18 -4.61 7.73
CA SER A 103 -12.48 -5.79 7.23
C SER A 103 -10.99 -5.55 6.94
N ASN A 104 -10.58 -4.30 6.65
CA ASN A 104 -9.19 -3.91 6.55
C ASN A 104 -8.36 -4.19 7.83
N LEU A 105 -9.01 -4.46 8.95
CA LEU A 105 -8.42 -4.84 10.23
C LEU A 105 -8.75 -6.29 10.63
N CYS A 106 -9.07 -7.15 9.66
CA CYS A 106 -9.38 -8.55 9.89
C CYS A 106 -8.25 -9.27 10.62
N ILE A 107 -8.61 -10.09 11.62
CA ILE A 107 -7.65 -10.79 12.48
C ILE A 107 -7.47 -12.28 12.14
N SER A 108 -8.17 -12.81 11.14
CA SER A 108 -8.23 -14.26 10.89
C SER A 108 -6.88 -14.92 10.59
N VAL A 109 -5.94 -14.17 9.98
CA VAL A 109 -4.58 -14.65 9.67
C VAL A 109 -3.50 -13.77 10.30
N ARG A 110 -3.87 -12.74 11.06
CA ARG A 110 -2.94 -11.70 11.50
C ARG A 110 -1.79 -12.22 12.37
N GLU A 111 -2.07 -13.16 13.27
CA GLU A 111 -1.07 -13.72 14.17
C GLU A 111 -0.01 -14.52 13.41
N THR A 112 -0.43 -15.38 12.49
CA THR A 112 0.50 -16.20 11.69
C THR A 112 1.21 -15.38 10.63
N GLN A 113 0.52 -14.41 10.03
CA GLN A 113 1.08 -13.47 9.06
C GLN A 113 2.26 -12.68 9.63
N GLY A 114 2.15 -12.13 10.86
CA GLY A 114 3.24 -11.40 11.53
C GLY A 114 4.45 -12.28 11.88
N ARG A 115 4.28 -13.61 11.90
CA ARG A 115 5.38 -14.58 12.08
C ARG A 115 5.93 -15.14 10.76
N GLY A 116 5.46 -14.66 9.62
CA GLY A 116 5.90 -15.11 8.31
C GLY A 116 5.49 -16.55 7.97
N VAL A 117 4.37 -17.04 8.53
CA VAL A 117 3.90 -18.40 8.29
C VAL A 117 2.44 -18.41 7.84
N MET A 118 2.02 -19.51 7.23
CA MET A 118 0.63 -19.76 6.85
C MET A 118 -0.24 -20.04 8.08
N PRO A 119 -1.59 -20.05 7.97
CA PRO A 119 -2.48 -20.25 9.10
C PRO A 119 -2.22 -21.52 9.93
N ASP A 120 -1.60 -22.55 9.35
CA ASP A 120 -1.21 -23.78 10.05
C ASP A 120 0.13 -23.68 10.81
N GLY A 121 0.77 -22.50 10.81
CA GLY A 121 2.04 -22.25 11.48
C GLY A 121 3.28 -22.75 10.72
N THR A 122 3.15 -23.15 9.45
CA THR A 122 4.28 -23.61 8.62
C THR A 122 4.43 -22.74 7.38
N THR A 123 5.59 -22.84 6.69
CA THR A 123 5.84 -22.14 5.42
C THR A 123 5.49 -23.04 4.24
N ARG A 124 5.33 -22.41 3.05
CA ARG A 124 5.20 -23.14 1.77
C ARG A 124 6.45 -22.98 0.91
N PHE A 125 7.42 -22.22 1.37
CA PHE A 125 8.70 -22.02 0.68
C PHE A 125 9.83 -22.68 1.44
N SER A 126 10.78 -23.25 0.70
CA SER A 126 12.06 -23.72 1.24
C SER A 126 13.19 -23.53 0.23
N TYR A 127 14.41 -23.37 0.74
CA TYR A 127 15.64 -23.31 -0.05
C TYR A 127 16.71 -24.17 0.59
N ASN A 128 17.28 -25.10 -0.17
CA ASN A 128 18.25 -26.10 0.35
C ASN A 128 17.74 -26.83 1.62
N GLY A 129 16.45 -27.15 1.65
CA GLY A 129 15.81 -27.83 2.78
C GLY A 129 15.54 -26.96 4.02
N GLN A 130 15.86 -25.67 3.97
CA GLN A 130 15.57 -24.72 5.04
C GLN A 130 14.30 -23.92 4.71
N PRO A 131 13.43 -23.62 5.69
CA PRO A 131 12.23 -22.84 5.47
C PRO A 131 12.57 -21.40 5.08
N ILE A 132 11.80 -20.85 4.13
CA ILE A 132 11.77 -19.42 3.80
C ILE A 132 10.41 -18.87 4.26
N TYR A 133 10.43 -17.76 4.96
CA TYR A 133 9.23 -17.14 5.50
C TYR A 133 8.40 -16.43 4.44
N HIS A 134 7.10 -16.38 4.67
CA HIS A 134 6.18 -15.55 3.93
C HIS A 134 6.27 -14.09 4.39
N TYR A 135 5.95 -13.18 3.49
CA TYR A 135 5.85 -11.75 3.80
C TYR A 135 4.43 -11.27 3.60
N MET A 136 3.84 -10.73 4.67
CA MET A 136 2.47 -10.19 4.68
C MET A 136 1.40 -11.18 4.16
N GLY A 137 1.68 -12.48 4.15
CA GLY A 137 0.82 -13.50 3.56
C GLY A 137 0.69 -13.44 2.03
N CYS A 138 1.53 -12.65 1.36
CA CYS A 138 1.51 -12.42 -0.10
C CYS A 138 2.73 -12.98 -0.81
N SER A 139 3.95 -12.56 -0.43
CA SER A 139 5.24 -13.01 -1.01
C SER A 139 5.26 -12.98 -2.54
N THR A 140 4.97 -11.82 -3.11
CA THR A 140 4.81 -11.69 -4.57
C THR A 140 6.12 -11.51 -5.34
N PHE A 141 7.28 -11.43 -4.66
CA PHE A 141 8.59 -11.46 -5.32
C PHE A 141 9.04 -12.89 -5.66
N SER A 142 8.08 -13.70 -6.08
CA SER A 142 8.24 -15.07 -6.55
C SER A 142 7.29 -15.32 -7.71
N GLU A 143 7.70 -16.11 -8.70
CA GLU A 143 6.83 -16.52 -9.81
C GLU A 143 5.57 -17.26 -9.33
N TYR A 144 5.70 -18.02 -8.24
CA TYR A 144 4.58 -18.72 -7.61
C TYR A 144 4.54 -18.42 -6.11
N THR A 145 3.34 -18.23 -5.58
CA THR A 145 3.11 -18.02 -4.14
C THR A 145 1.88 -18.78 -3.68
N VAL A 146 1.84 -19.11 -2.40
CA VAL A 146 0.66 -19.71 -1.75
C VAL A 146 0.09 -18.71 -0.76
N VAL A 147 -1.21 -18.43 -0.89
CA VAL A 147 -1.93 -17.41 -0.12
C VAL A 147 -3.16 -18.02 0.51
N ALA A 148 -3.55 -17.57 1.71
CA ALA A 148 -4.82 -17.96 2.31
C ALA A 148 -6.01 -17.42 1.48
N GLU A 149 -7.04 -18.23 1.26
CA GLU A 149 -8.24 -17.85 0.49
C GLU A 149 -8.86 -16.52 0.97
N VAL A 150 -8.87 -16.29 2.29
CA VAL A 150 -9.40 -15.05 2.89
C VAL A 150 -8.58 -13.79 2.58
N SER A 151 -7.41 -13.98 2.01
CA SER A 151 -6.48 -12.90 1.57
C SER A 151 -6.40 -12.79 0.05
N LEU A 152 -7.45 -13.15 -0.68
CA LEU A 152 -7.51 -13.06 -2.15
C LEU A 152 -8.73 -12.28 -2.62
N ALA A 153 -8.50 -11.30 -3.50
CA ALA A 153 -9.55 -10.67 -4.28
C ALA A 153 -9.57 -11.27 -5.69
N LYS A 154 -10.73 -11.84 -6.09
CA LYS A 154 -10.96 -12.27 -7.46
C LYS A 154 -11.29 -11.06 -8.32
N ILE A 155 -10.61 -10.90 -9.44
CA ILE A 155 -10.73 -9.74 -10.33
C ILE A 155 -11.18 -10.14 -11.72
N ASN A 156 -11.54 -9.14 -12.53
CA ASN A 156 -11.88 -9.31 -13.93
C ASN A 156 -10.68 -9.89 -14.70
N PRO A 157 -10.84 -10.99 -15.47
CA PRO A 157 -9.74 -11.60 -16.22
C PRO A 157 -9.19 -10.72 -17.37
N GLU A 158 -9.94 -9.72 -17.83
CA GLU A 158 -9.49 -8.76 -18.84
C GLU A 158 -8.65 -7.61 -18.25
N ALA A 159 -8.50 -7.54 -16.93
CA ALA A 159 -7.73 -6.48 -16.29
C ALA A 159 -6.23 -6.59 -16.60
N ASN A 160 -5.59 -5.46 -16.93
CA ASN A 160 -4.15 -5.42 -17.13
C ASN A 160 -3.41 -5.58 -15.78
N HIS A 161 -2.79 -6.76 -15.58
CA HIS A 161 -2.10 -7.09 -14.33
C HIS A 161 -0.95 -6.14 -13.99
N GLU A 162 -0.25 -5.59 -14.99
CA GLU A 162 0.82 -4.59 -14.79
C GLU A 162 0.31 -3.35 -14.03
N HIS A 163 -0.93 -2.96 -14.30
CA HIS A 163 -1.55 -1.80 -13.65
C HIS A 163 -2.27 -2.19 -12.36
N VAL A 164 -3.13 -3.22 -12.42
CA VAL A 164 -4.00 -3.52 -11.28
C VAL A 164 -3.29 -4.16 -10.09
N CYS A 165 -2.06 -4.69 -10.26
CA CYS A 165 -1.24 -5.15 -9.13
C CYS A 165 -1.04 -4.04 -8.09
N LEU A 166 -0.97 -2.77 -8.52
CA LEU A 166 -0.81 -1.60 -7.65
C LEU A 166 -2.01 -1.36 -6.72
N LEU A 167 -3.17 -1.97 -7.03
CA LEU A 167 -4.34 -1.96 -6.14
C LEU A 167 -4.15 -2.88 -4.93
N GLY A 168 -3.13 -3.73 -4.91
CA GLY A 168 -2.80 -4.57 -3.75
C GLY A 168 -2.39 -3.78 -2.50
N CYS A 169 -1.92 -2.53 -2.65
CA CYS A 169 -1.47 -1.70 -1.53
C CYS A 169 -1.67 -0.20 -1.74
N GLY A 170 -0.67 0.48 -2.32
CA GLY A 170 -0.52 1.93 -2.21
C GLY A 170 -1.64 2.74 -2.84
N VAL A 171 -2.10 2.37 -4.03
CA VAL A 171 -3.16 3.12 -4.73
C VAL A 171 -4.49 2.97 -4.00
N THR A 172 -4.86 1.76 -3.62
CA THR A 172 -6.06 1.48 -2.82
C THR A 172 -6.04 2.22 -1.50
N THR A 173 -4.87 2.24 -0.83
CA THR A 173 -4.69 2.95 0.44
C THR A 173 -4.97 4.44 0.29
N GLY A 174 -4.42 5.10 -0.73
CA GLY A 174 -4.63 6.53 -0.96
C GLY A 174 -6.08 6.86 -1.32
N ILE A 175 -6.68 6.10 -2.23
CA ILE A 175 -8.09 6.30 -2.64
C ILE A 175 -9.03 6.09 -1.46
N GLY A 176 -8.86 5.00 -0.73
CA GLY A 176 -9.70 4.68 0.42
C GLY A 176 -9.53 5.66 1.58
N ALA A 177 -8.33 6.20 1.81
CA ALA A 177 -8.11 7.22 2.83
C ALA A 177 -8.98 8.46 2.60
N VAL A 178 -9.18 8.86 1.35
CA VAL A 178 -10.05 9.99 0.98
C VAL A 178 -11.53 9.64 1.15
N HIS A 179 -11.96 8.52 0.58
CA HIS A 179 -13.40 8.19 0.51
C HIS A 179 -13.94 7.53 1.78
N ASN A 180 -13.17 6.63 2.40
CA ASN A 180 -13.64 5.84 3.54
C ASN A 180 -13.23 6.44 4.88
N THR A 181 -11.95 6.89 5.02
CA THR A 181 -11.41 7.38 6.29
C THR A 181 -11.76 8.84 6.52
N ALA A 182 -11.30 9.74 5.66
CA ALA A 182 -11.56 11.18 5.78
C ALA A 182 -12.97 11.57 5.35
N LYS A 183 -13.54 10.85 4.36
CA LYS A 183 -14.85 11.15 3.77
C LYS A 183 -14.92 12.57 3.21
N VAL A 184 -13.91 12.92 2.42
CA VAL A 184 -13.82 14.22 1.75
C VAL A 184 -15.09 14.51 0.96
N GLN A 185 -15.64 15.70 1.11
CA GLN A 185 -16.85 16.16 0.45
C GLN A 185 -16.53 17.14 -0.67
N GLU A 186 -17.51 17.36 -1.56
CA GLU A 186 -17.42 18.39 -2.59
C GLU A 186 -17.19 19.78 -1.97
N GLY A 187 -16.17 20.48 -2.44
CA GLY A 187 -15.78 21.80 -1.98
C GLY A 187 -14.77 21.82 -0.83
N ASP A 188 -14.51 20.68 -0.16
CA ASP A 188 -13.51 20.61 0.91
C ASP A 188 -12.10 20.97 0.40
N SER A 189 -11.28 21.51 1.30
CA SER A 189 -9.86 21.76 1.07
C SER A 189 -9.00 20.63 1.61
N VAL A 190 -8.01 20.21 0.81
CA VAL A 190 -7.16 19.06 1.09
C VAL A 190 -5.68 19.46 1.03
N ALA A 191 -4.87 18.98 1.98
CA ALA A 191 -3.40 19.05 1.92
C ALA A 191 -2.80 17.64 1.91
N VAL A 192 -1.88 17.36 0.98
CA VAL A 192 -1.24 16.06 0.81
C VAL A 192 0.27 16.22 1.01
N PHE A 193 0.81 15.56 2.01
CA PHE A 193 2.23 15.57 2.34
C PHE A 193 2.92 14.31 1.80
N GLY A 194 3.77 14.50 0.81
CA GLY A 194 4.46 13.45 0.07
C GLY A 194 3.72 13.02 -1.20
N LEU A 195 4.42 13.04 -2.34
CA LEU A 195 3.93 12.70 -3.66
C LEU A 195 4.56 11.38 -4.17
N GLY A 196 4.61 10.37 -3.32
CA GLY A 196 4.80 8.99 -3.73
C GLY A 196 3.49 8.38 -4.25
N GLY A 197 3.47 7.08 -4.51
CA GLY A 197 2.28 6.38 -5.02
C GLY A 197 1.03 6.62 -4.18
N ILE A 198 1.15 6.61 -2.84
CA ILE A 198 0.01 6.88 -1.95
C ILE A 198 -0.48 8.32 -2.08
N GLY A 199 0.43 9.31 -2.00
CA GLY A 199 0.06 10.72 -2.08
C GLY A 199 -0.59 11.10 -3.40
N LEU A 200 -0.06 10.59 -4.52
CA LEU A 200 -0.66 10.78 -5.84
C LEU A 200 -2.05 10.12 -5.95
N ALA A 201 -2.25 8.96 -5.33
CA ALA A 201 -3.56 8.32 -5.25
C ALA A 201 -4.56 9.15 -4.41
N VAL A 202 -4.09 9.76 -3.30
CA VAL A 202 -4.90 10.73 -2.51
C VAL A 202 -5.30 11.93 -3.36
N VAL A 203 -4.37 12.51 -4.15
CA VAL A 203 -4.67 13.64 -5.03
C VAL A 203 -5.76 13.27 -6.04
N GLN A 204 -5.62 12.12 -6.71
CA GLN A 204 -6.61 11.64 -7.68
C GLN A 204 -7.98 11.44 -7.02
N ALA A 205 -8.02 10.83 -5.84
CA ALA A 205 -9.27 10.59 -5.11
C ALA A 205 -9.91 11.89 -4.60
N ALA A 206 -9.11 12.87 -4.15
CA ALA A 206 -9.60 14.19 -3.75
C ALA A 206 -10.25 14.94 -4.93
N ARG A 207 -9.65 14.83 -6.14
CA ARG A 207 -10.28 15.33 -7.36
C ARG A 207 -11.62 14.63 -7.66
N GLN A 208 -11.66 13.29 -7.53
CA GLN A 208 -12.91 12.51 -7.72
C GLN A 208 -13.99 12.91 -6.72
N ALA A 209 -13.60 13.21 -5.47
CA ALA A 209 -14.51 13.75 -4.44
C ALA A 209 -14.90 15.21 -4.68
N LYS A 210 -14.39 15.84 -5.77
CA LYS A 210 -14.60 17.26 -6.12
C LYS A 210 -14.13 18.21 -5.03
N ALA A 211 -13.02 17.93 -4.37
CA ALA A 211 -12.40 18.86 -3.45
C ALA A 211 -12.18 20.23 -4.13
N GLY A 212 -12.49 21.29 -3.41
CA GLY A 212 -12.40 22.65 -3.94
C GLY A 212 -10.97 23.17 -4.06
N ARG A 213 -10.07 22.62 -3.24
CA ARG A 213 -8.63 22.94 -3.27
C ARG A 213 -7.80 21.73 -2.87
N ILE A 214 -6.74 21.43 -3.62
CA ILE A 214 -5.84 20.31 -3.36
C ILE A 214 -4.41 20.85 -3.35
N ILE A 215 -3.87 21.03 -2.15
CA ILE A 215 -2.52 21.54 -1.89
C ILE A 215 -1.59 20.35 -1.73
N VAL A 216 -0.51 20.28 -2.50
CA VAL A 216 0.46 19.22 -2.40
C VAL A 216 1.80 19.74 -1.87
N VAL A 217 2.46 18.94 -1.04
CA VAL A 217 3.73 19.26 -0.39
C VAL A 217 4.74 18.15 -0.69
N ASP A 218 5.82 18.45 -1.40
CA ASP A 218 6.94 17.53 -1.63
C ASP A 218 8.24 18.30 -1.79
N MET A 219 9.36 17.71 -1.39
CA MET A 219 10.69 18.30 -1.55
C MET A 219 11.27 18.10 -2.95
N ASN A 220 10.67 17.23 -3.76
CA ASN A 220 11.04 16.96 -5.13
C ASN A 220 10.03 17.62 -6.09
N PRO A 221 10.37 18.77 -6.74
CA PRO A 221 9.45 19.47 -7.63
C PRO A 221 9.12 18.69 -8.92
N ASP A 222 9.93 17.69 -9.31
CA ASP A 222 9.69 16.90 -10.52
C ASP A 222 8.36 16.12 -10.45
N LYS A 223 7.87 15.86 -9.23
CA LYS A 223 6.59 15.18 -8.99
C LYS A 223 5.35 16.08 -9.17
N PHE A 224 5.54 17.39 -9.22
CA PHE A 224 4.44 18.34 -9.31
C PHE A 224 3.69 18.27 -10.64
N ALA A 225 4.35 17.93 -11.73
CA ALA A 225 3.71 17.80 -13.04
C ALA A 225 2.61 16.72 -13.02
N LEU A 226 2.92 15.54 -12.49
CA LEU A 226 1.96 14.44 -12.38
C LEU A 226 0.87 14.74 -11.33
N ALA A 227 1.22 15.37 -10.21
CA ALA A 227 0.24 15.79 -9.23
C ALA A 227 -0.78 16.79 -9.83
N LYS A 228 -0.32 17.70 -10.70
CA LYS A 228 -1.19 18.63 -11.45
C LYS A 228 -2.13 17.89 -12.40
N GLU A 229 -1.62 16.90 -13.12
CA GLU A 229 -2.42 16.05 -14.00
C GLU A 229 -3.53 15.34 -13.23
N PHE A 230 -3.22 14.84 -12.03
CA PHE A 230 -4.20 14.20 -11.15
C PHE A 230 -5.16 15.17 -10.46
N GLY A 231 -4.91 16.49 -10.53
CA GLY A 231 -5.85 17.51 -10.08
C GLY A 231 -5.39 18.38 -8.92
N ALA A 232 -4.11 18.33 -8.53
CA ALA A 232 -3.57 19.27 -7.55
C ALA A 232 -3.67 20.73 -8.04
N THR A 233 -4.01 21.64 -7.13
CA THR A 233 -4.22 23.07 -7.42
C THR A 233 -3.05 23.93 -6.98
N ASP A 234 -2.36 23.55 -5.91
CA ASP A 234 -1.27 24.31 -5.31
C ASP A 234 -0.09 23.38 -5.00
N PHE A 235 1.14 23.88 -5.22
CA PHE A 235 2.36 23.09 -5.15
C PHE A 235 3.35 23.77 -4.21
N LEU A 236 3.75 23.08 -3.14
CA LEU A 236 4.62 23.63 -2.12
C LEU A 236 5.86 22.77 -1.95
N ASN A 237 7.03 23.37 -2.15
CA ASN A 237 8.28 22.78 -1.71
C ASN A 237 8.66 23.41 -0.36
N PRO A 238 8.75 22.66 0.74
CA PRO A 238 9.11 23.23 2.04
C PRO A 238 10.42 23.99 2.07
N LYS A 239 11.35 23.69 1.14
CA LYS A 239 12.65 24.36 1.03
C LYS A 239 12.56 25.80 0.52
N ASP A 240 11.42 26.18 -0.07
CA ASP A 240 11.22 27.52 -0.65
C ASP A 240 10.73 28.54 0.40
N TYR A 241 10.56 28.11 1.66
CA TYR A 241 9.97 28.92 2.72
C TYR A 241 10.86 28.97 3.97
N ASP A 242 11.01 30.17 4.55
CA ASP A 242 11.75 30.40 5.81
C ASP A 242 10.91 30.08 7.06
N LYS A 243 9.69 29.62 6.90
CA LYS A 243 8.75 29.26 7.97
C LYS A 243 8.21 27.85 7.82
N PRO A 244 7.70 27.24 8.91
CA PRO A 244 7.12 25.89 8.85
C PRO A 244 6.00 25.80 7.81
N ILE A 245 5.98 24.72 7.04
CA ILE A 245 5.07 24.54 5.92
C ILE A 245 3.59 24.57 6.32
N GLN A 246 3.26 24.08 7.52
CA GLN A 246 1.89 24.19 8.04
C GLN A 246 1.43 25.62 8.23
N GLN A 247 2.33 26.56 8.57
CA GLN A 247 2.00 27.99 8.66
C GLN A 247 1.72 28.57 7.27
N VAL A 248 2.50 28.18 6.26
CA VAL A 248 2.24 28.56 4.87
C VAL A 248 0.85 28.13 4.44
N ILE A 249 0.48 26.86 4.71
CA ILE A 249 -0.85 26.33 4.37
C ILE A 249 -1.96 27.09 5.09
N VAL A 250 -1.81 27.38 6.40
CA VAL A 250 -2.79 28.14 7.17
C VAL A 250 -2.97 29.55 6.61
N GLU A 251 -1.88 30.23 6.26
CA GLU A 251 -1.94 31.58 5.65
C GLU A 251 -2.61 31.57 4.27
N MET A 252 -2.28 30.58 3.43
CA MET A 252 -2.88 30.44 2.09
C MET A 252 -4.38 30.16 2.12
N THR A 253 -4.85 29.49 3.16
CA THR A 253 -6.25 29.07 3.31
C THR A 253 -7.04 30.01 4.23
N GLY A 254 -6.35 30.86 4.99
CA GLY A 254 -6.92 31.76 5.99
C GLY A 254 -7.12 31.11 7.36
N TRP A 255 -7.20 29.80 7.47
CA TRP A 255 -7.46 29.09 8.74
C TRP A 255 -7.01 27.63 8.80
N GLY A 256 -6.53 27.05 7.71
CA GLY A 256 -6.16 25.67 7.55
C GLY A 256 -7.08 24.92 6.57
N VAL A 257 -6.75 23.65 6.29
CA VAL A 257 -7.52 22.77 5.40
C VAL A 257 -8.55 21.94 6.19
N ASP A 258 -9.57 21.42 5.48
CA ASP A 258 -10.55 20.49 6.05
C ASP A 258 -9.90 19.13 6.31
N HIS A 259 -9.05 18.67 5.40
CA HIS A 259 -8.37 17.37 5.49
C HIS A 259 -6.90 17.49 5.13
N SER A 260 -6.04 16.87 5.92
CA SER A 260 -4.63 16.66 5.56
C SER A 260 -4.29 15.18 5.56
N PHE A 261 -3.38 14.77 4.68
CA PHE A 261 -2.94 13.38 4.53
C PHE A 261 -1.42 13.32 4.62
N GLU A 262 -0.91 12.55 5.57
CA GLU A 262 0.51 12.29 5.70
C GLU A 262 0.83 10.95 5.01
N CYS A 263 1.63 11.01 3.93
CA CYS A 263 1.92 9.90 3.03
C CYS A 263 3.43 9.55 2.96
N ILE A 264 4.22 9.95 3.97
CA ILE A 264 5.69 9.79 4.00
C ILE A 264 6.11 8.79 5.07
N GLY A 265 5.50 8.86 6.27
CA GLY A 265 5.91 8.10 7.44
C GLY A 265 6.90 8.85 8.35
N ASN A 266 6.85 10.17 8.35
CA ASN A 266 7.72 11.01 9.18
C ASN A 266 6.91 11.68 10.31
N VAL A 267 7.31 11.41 11.58
CA VAL A 267 6.57 11.91 12.76
C VAL A 267 6.48 13.44 12.83
N ASN A 268 7.50 14.16 12.33
CA ASN A 268 7.46 15.63 12.29
C ASN A 268 6.50 16.12 11.21
N VAL A 269 6.43 15.43 10.07
CA VAL A 269 5.46 15.73 9.01
C VAL A 269 4.05 15.37 9.45
N MET A 270 3.85 14.28 10.20
CA MET A 270 2.55 13.95 10.82
C MET A 270 2.04 15.09 11.69
N ARG A 271 2.91 15.69 12.49
CA ARG A 271 2.58 16.89 13.28
C ARG A 271 2.27 18.10 12.39
N ALA A 272 3.08 18.37 11.39
CA ALA A 272 2.84 19.47 10.46
C ALA A 272 1.51 19.29 9.71
N ALA A 273 1.17 18.08 9.30
CA ALA A 273 -0.10 17.75 8.67
C ALA A 273 -1.28 18.03 9.62
N LEU A 274 -1.21 17.61 10.89
CA LEU A 274 -2.23 17.94 11.88
C LEU A 274 -2.39 19.45 12.04
N GLU A 275 -1.28 20.18 12.19
CA GLU A 275 -1.30 21.62 12.44
C GLU A 275 -1.70 22.44 11.21
N SER A 276 -1.68 21.85 10.00
CA SER A 276 -2.21 22.47 8.78
C SER A 276 -3.73 22.36 8.65
N ALA A 277 -4.37 21.42 9.35
CA ALA A 277 -5.81 21.31 9.41
C ALA A 277 -6.41 22.41 10.31
N HIS A 278 -7.62 22.89 9.98
CA HIS A 278 -8.26 23.93 10.76
C HIS A 278 -8.84 23.41 12.09
N ARG A 279 -8.96 24.27 13.07
CA ARG A 279 -9.48 23.89 14.39
C ARG A 279 -11.00 23.64 14.43
N GLY A 280 -11.72 23.91 13.37
CA GLY A 280 -13.16 23.62 13.25
C GLY A 280 -13.44 22.19 12.83
N TRP A 281 -12.88 21.19 13.55
CA TRP A 281 -13.00 19.75 13.32
C TRP A 281 -12.24 19.25 12.09
N GLY A 282 -11.25 20.02 11.61
CA GLY A 282 -10.32 19.55 10.55
C GLY A 282 -9.66 18.23 10.92
N GLN A 283 -9.44 17.35 9.92
CA GLN A 283 -8.94 16.00 10.10
C GLN A 283 -7.55 15.86 9.50
N SER A 284 -6.66 15.16 10.18
CA SER A 284 -5.37 14.75 9.66
C SER A 284 -5.27 13.22 9.65
N VAL A 285 -5.05 12.65 8.49
CA VAL A 285 -4.98 11.19 8.30
C VAL A 285 -3.52 10.77 8.17
N ILE A 286 -3.07 9.92 9.08
CA ILE A 286 -1.75 9.28 9.04
C ILE A 286 -1.87 8.02 8.20
N ILE A 287 -1.07 7.92 7.14
CA ILE A 287 -0.99 6.76 6.26
C ILE A 287 0.43 6.20 6.23
N GLY A 288 1.43 7.10 6.23
CA GLY A 288 2.84 6.72 6.22
C GLY A 288 3.24 5.91 7.47
N VAL A 289 4.15 4.95 7.28
CA VAL A 289 4.66 4.08 8.36
C VAL A 289 5.94 4.67 8.91
N ALA A 290 5.95 5.04 10.19
CA ALA A 290 7.15 5.50 10.88
C ALA A 290 7.97 4.32 11.41
N GLY A 291 9.29 4.53 11.59
CA GLY A 291 10.19 3.52 12.14
C GLY A 291 9.84 3.10 13.56
N ALA A 292 10.24 1.89 13.93
CA ALA A 292 10.04 1.34 15.28
C ALA A 292 10.54 2.29 16.37
N GLY A 293 9.72 2.47 17.41
CA GLY A 293 10.05 3.35 18.55
C GLY A 293 9.86 4.84 18.31
N GLN A 294 9.45 5.26 17.10
CA GLN A 294 9.09 6.66 16.86
C GLN A 294 7.66 6.94 17.34
N GLU A 295 7.48 8.08 17.95
CA GLU A 295 6.20 8.52 18.52
C GLU A 295 5.78 9.87 17.92
N ILE A 296 4.49 10.03 17.66
CA ILE A 296 3.91 11.32 17.28
C ILE A 296 3.70 12.18 18.53
N SER A 297 3.90 13.49 18.40
CA SER A 297 3.67 14.43 19.49
C SER A 297 3.02 15.71 18.98
N THR A 298 2.11 16.26 19.78
CA THR A 298 1.52 17.58 19.55
C THR A 298 1.11 18.20 20.88
N ARG A 299 0.91 19.52 20.89
CA ARG A 299 0.35 20.18 22.06
C ARG A 299 -1.12 19.73 22.24
N PRO A 300 -1.54 19.30 23.43
CA PRO A 300 -2.90 18.82 23.67
C PRO A 300 -3.99 19.80 23.20
N PHE A 301 -3.71 21.10 23.26
CA PHE A 301 -4.64 22.16 22.84
C PHE A 301 -5.00 22.07 21.33
N GLN A 302 -4.16 21.49 20.51
CA GLN A 302 -4.47 21.24 19.10
C GLN A 302 -5.70 20.32 18.95
N LEU A 303 -5.78 19.30 19.80
CA LEU A 303 -6.89 18.34 19.80
C LEU A 303 -8.11 18.91 20.57
N VAL A 304 -7.89 19.60 21.70
CA VAL A 304 -8.95 20.25 22.48
C VAL A 304 -9.73 21.25 21.63
N THR A 305 -9.07 21.93 20.71
CA THR A 305 -9.70 22.93 19.82
C THR A 305 -10.30 22.32 18.55
N GLY A 306 -10.42 20.98 18.47
CA GLY A 306 -11.26 20.31 17.50
C GLY A 306 -10.53 19.60 16.37
N ARG A 307 -9.20 19.71 16.26
CA ARG A 307 -8.46 18.90 15.27
C ARG A 307 -8.57 17.42 15.60
N LYS A 308 -8.65 16.59 14.57
CA LYS A 308 -8.71 15.13 14.71
C LYS A 308 -7.49 14.50 14.06
N TRP A 309 -6.85 13.59 14.77
CA TRP A 309 -5.83 12.70 14.21
C TRP A 309 -6.42 11.33 13.96
N LEU A 310 -6.34 10.84 12.73
CA LEU A 310 -6.88 9.55 12.29
C LEU A 310 -5.77 8.71 11.67
N GLY A 311 -5.88 7.39 11.77
CA GLY A 311 -5.06 6.45 11.02
C GLY A 311 -5.85 5.79 9.90
N SER A 312 -5.16 5.34 8.85
CA SER A 312 -5.79 4.63 7.73
C SER A 312 -4.93 3.47 7.25
N VAL A 313 -5.35 2.24 7.54
CA VAL A 313 -4.76 1.01 7.01
C VAL A 313 -5.54 0.61 5.78
N PHE A 314 -4.84 0.40 4.65
CA PHE A 314 -5.44 0.00 3.38
C PHE A 314 -6.60 0.93 2.94
N GLY A 315 -6.56 2.20 3.36
CA GLY A 315 -7.62 3.15 3.08
C GLY A 315 -9.00 2.79 3.66
N GLY A 316 -9.07 1.91 4.66
CA GLY A 316 -10.35 1.41 5.16
C GLY A 316 -11.11 0.54 4.16
N VAL A 317 -10.46 0.09 3.09
CA VAL A 317 -11.08 -0.73 2.03
C VAL A 317 -11.28 -2.16 2.49
N LYS A 318 -12.45 -2.72 2.18
CA LYS A 318 -12.74 -4.14 2.35
C LYS A 318 -12.17 -4.89 1.16
N GLY A 319 -11.02 -5.56 1.36
CA GLY A 319 -10.19 -6.05 0.26
C GLY A 319 -10.93 -6.98 -0.70
N ARG A 320 -11.55 -8.06 -0.21
CA ARG A 320 -12.23 -9.03 -1.07
C ARG A 320 -13.51 -8.52 -1.69
N THR A 321 -14.24 -7.64 -0.99
CA THR A 321 -15.55 -7.15 -1.45
C THR A 321 -15.50 -5.86 -2.24
N GLN A 322 -14.56 -4.95 -1.97
CA GLN A 322 -14.48 -3.65 -2.65
C GLN A 322 -13.44 -3.59 -3.75
N LEU A 323 -12.29 -4.26 -3.59
CA LEU A 323 -11.18 -4.15 -4.56
C LEU A 323 -11.58 -4.62 -5.98
N PRO A 324 -12.39 -5.68 -6.18
CA PRO A 324 -12.86 -6.03 -7.53
C PRO A 324 -13.60 -4.87 -8.24
N GLY A 325 -14.41 -4.09 -7.49
CA GLY A 325 -15.05 -2.89 -8.02
C GLY A 325 -14.07 -1.78 -8.38
N MET A 326 -12.97 -1.63 -7.62
CA MET A 326 -11.90 -0.69 -7.95
C MET A 326 -11.14 -1.10 -9.21
N VAL A 327 -11.00 -2.40 -9.47
CA VAL A 327 -10.44 -2.92 -10.73
C VAL A 327 -11.35 -2.52 -11.91
N GLU A 328 -12.67 -2.69 -11.77
CA GLU A 328 -13.63 -2.25 -12.80
C GLU A 328 -13.56 -0.72 -13.01
N ASP A 329 -13.44 0.07 -11.95
CA ASP A 329 -13.27 1.52 -12.04
C ASP A 329 -11.95 1.89 -12.74
N ALA A 330 -10.87 1.14 -12.55
CA ALA A 330 -9.62 1.32 -13.28
C ALA A 330 -9.76 0.97 -14.76
N MET A 331 -10.39 -0.16 -15.09
CA MET A 331 -10.66 -0.56 -16.48
C MET A 331 -11.53 0.44 -17.22
N ASN A 332 -12.44 1.11 -16.52
CA ASN A 332 -13.31 2.15 -17.07
C ASN A 332 -12.71 3.57 -17.04
N GLY A 333 -11.43 3.71 -16.66
CA GLY A 333 -10.71 4.98 -16.64
C GLY A 333 -11.09 5.94 -15.50
N LYS A 334 -11.88 5.49 -14.52
CA LYS A 334 -12.20 6.30 -13.33
C LYS A 334 -11.00 6.36 -12.37
N ILE A 335 -10.26 5.27 -12.24
CA ILE A 335 -8.99 5.21 -11.53
C ILE A 335 -7.89 5.11 -12.59
N GLN A 336 -6.99 6.07 -12.62
CA GLN A 336 -5.86 6.09 -13.54
C GLN A 336 -4.69 5.37 -12.84
N LEU A 337 -4.27 4.22 -13.38
CA LEU A 337 -3.17 3.42 -12.83
C LEU A 337 -1.89 3.53 -13.67
N GLU A 338 -2.02 3.63 -15.00
CA GLU A 338 -0.89 3.70 -15.93
C GLU A 338 0.15 4.75 -15.54
N PRO A 339 -0.19 6.00 -15.15
CA PRO A 339 0.81 7.00 -14.82
C PRO A 339 1.64 6.70 -13.56
N PHE A 340 1.22 5.73 -12.73
CA PHE A 340 2.01 5.29 -11.58
C PHE A 340 3.16 4.38 -11.99
N VAL A 341 3.02 3.61 -13.07
CA VAL A 341 4.05 2.68 -13.56
C VAL A 341 5.10 3.48 -14.32
N THR A 342 6.17 3.84 -13.64
CA THR A 342 7.27 4.59 -14.26
C THR A 342 8.35 3.70 -14.86
N HIS A 343 8.45 2.46 -14.38
CA HIS A 343 9.41 1.46 -14.86
C HIS A 343 8.79 0.06 -14.81
N THR A 344 9.13 -0.77 -15.80
CA THR A 344 8.79 -2.20 -15.84
C THR A 344 10.06 -2.99 -16.05
N MET A 345 10.33 -3.99 -15.22
CA MET A 345 11.59 -4.74 -15.16
C MET A 345 11.34 -6.22 -14.95
N GLY A 346 12.29 -7.06 -15.34
CA GLY A 346 12.29 -8.48 -14.95
C GLY A 346 12.77 -8.71 -13.52
N LEU A 347 12.51 -9.90 -12.97
CA LEU A 347 12.90 -10.26 -11.61
C LEU A 347 14.39 -10.04 -11.31
N ASP A 348 15.27 -10.29 -12.30
CA ASP A 348 16.72 -10.12 -12.14
C ASP A 348 17.15 -8.68 -11.86
N GLN A 349 16.29 -7.71 -12.16
CA GLN A 349 16.52 -6.28 -11.94
C GLN A 349 15.88 -5.75 -10.66
N ILE A 350 15.37 -6.60 -9.77
CA ILE A 350 14.63 -6.17 -8.60
C ILE A 350 15.43 -5.26 -7.68
N ASN A 351 16.74 -5.48 -7.53
CA ASN A 351 17.58 -4.58 -6.72
C ASN A 351 17.72 -3.19 -7.36
N GLU A 352 17.83 -3.12 -8.70
CA GLU A 352 17.80 -1.84 -9.43
C GLU A 352 16.46 -1.09 -9.21
N ALA A 353 15.35 -1.82 -9.15
CA ALA A 353 14.04 -1.24 -8.84
C ALA A 353 14.00 -0.59 -7.44
N PHE A 354 14.63 -1.20 -6.44
CA PHE A 354 14.80 -0.60 -5.11
C PHE A 354 15.70 0.64 -5.16
N ASP A 355 16.80 0.61 -5.91
CA ASP A 355 17.70 1.76 -6.06
C ASP A 355 16.96 2.96 -6.68
N LEU A 356 16.20 2.76 -7.76
CA LEU A 356 15.38 3.81 -8.38
C LEU A 356 14.34 4.41 -7.42
N MET A 357 13.77 3.57 -6.56
CA MET A 357 12.82 4.02 -5.55
C MET A 357 13.51 4.88 -4.47
N HIS A 358 14.67 4.45 -3.95
CA HIS A 358 15.45 5.20 -2.97
C HIS A 358 15.96 6.54 -3.52
N GLU A 359 16.32 6.58 -4.79
CA GLU A 359 16.74 7.79 -5.49
C GLU A 359 15.58 8.74 -5.83
N GLY A 360 14.34 8.31 -5.58
CA GLY A 360 13.13 9.08 -5.91
C GLY A 360 12.85 9.20 -7.41
N LYS A 361 13.46 8.34 -8.22
CA LYS A 361 13.34 8.30 -9.69
C LYS A 361 12.14 7.48 -10.17
N SER A 362 11.59 6.61 -9.33
CA SER A 362 10.37 5.86 -9.63
C SER A 362 9.22 6.26 -8.71
N ILE A 363 7.99 6.25 -9.24
CA ILE A 363 6.75 6.28 -8.46
C ILE A 363 6.39 4.85 -8.09
N ARG A 364 6.31 3.99 -9.11
CA ARG A 364 6.26 2.53 -8.98
C ARG A 364 7.10 1.89 -10.07
N THR A 365 7.91 0.94 -9.68
CA THR A 365 8.50 -0.03 -10.58
C THR A 365 7.69 -1.32 -10.47
N VAL A 366 7.29 -1.87 -11.60
CA VAL A 366 6.58 -3.15 -11.67
C VAL A 366 7.53 -4.22 -12.18
N ILE A 367 7.63 -5.31 -11.44
CA ILE A 367 8.36 -6.51 -11.86
C ILE A 367 7.38 -7.41 -12.62
N HIS A 368 7.76 -7.85 -13.82
CA HIS A 368 7.00 -8.81 -14.61
C HIS A 368 7.68 -10.18 -14.59
N TYR A 369 6.87 -11.22 -14.65
CA TYR A 369 7.31 -12.63 -14.77
C TYR A 369 6.92 -13.17 -16.13
N GLU A 370 7.76 -14.02 -16.69
CA GLU A 370 7.54 -14.70 -17.98
C GLU A 370 6.49 -15.82 -17.89
#